data_0abcb3c7870554e2068ed0455291e469
#
_entry.id   0abcb3c7870554e2068ed0455291e469
#
_cell.length_a   1.000
_cell.length_b   1.000
_cell.length_c   1.000
_cell.angle_alpha   90.00
_cell.angle_beta   90.00
_cell.angle_gamma   90.00
#
_symmetry.space_group_name_H-M   'P 1'
#
loop_
_entity.id
_entity.type
_entity.pdbx_description
1 polymer ?
#
loop_
_entity_poly.entity_id
_entity_poly.type
_entity_poly.pdbx_seq_one_letter_code
_entity_poly.pdbx_strand_id
1 'polypeptide(L)'
;MVESLNNSPIRHTAFGIWIAEVLERGMAKGDAAVPGIVQPEVVAARARGLDPARLAIMPDDRVAHADNDKHKADSMVLSREQYKGLAAGFARPEAVYWDARHNNALYVLPDPDLEWCVVLPLYMPSNNKSAVKKLGRFDGVATTYRTRRDALLGRILEKIR
;
A
#
# COMPACT_ATOMS: atom_id res chain seq x y z
N MET A 1 -18.28 -10.01 -0.68
CA MET A 1 -18.49 -8.59 -0.29
C MET A 1 -17.19 -7.77 -0.34
N VAL A 2 -16.15 -8.15 0.40
CA VAL A 2 -14.85 -7.42 0.37
C VAL A 2 -14.28 -7.32 -1.04
N GLU A 3 -14.26 -8.41 -1.79
CA GLU A 3 -13.77 -8.43 -3.16
C GLU A 3 -14.58 -7.49 -4.07
N SER A 4 -15.90 -7.50 -3.96
CA SER A 4 -16.77 -6.60 -4.73
C SER A 4 -16.51 -5.13 -4.41
N LEU A 5 -16.35 -4.79 -3.13
CA LEU A 5 -16.04 -3.41 -2.70
C LEU A 5 -14.65 -2.97 -3.17
N ASN A 6 -13.67 -3.85 -3.08
CA ASN A 6 -12.30 -3.55 -3.52
C ASN A 6 -12.21 -3.37 -5.05
N ASN A 7 -13.05 -4.03 -5.82
CA ASN A 7 -13.08 -3.92 -7.28
C ASN A 7 -14.00 -2.82 -7.82
N SER A 8 -14.50 -1.92 -6.97
CA SER A 8 -15.37 -0.83 -7.40
C SER A 8 -14.64 0.21 -8.25
N PRO A 9 -15.02 0.42 -9.52
CA PRO A 9 -14.39 1.43 -10.37
C PRO A 9 -14.51 2.85 -9.83
N ILE A 10 -15.63 3.17 -9.16
CA ILE A 10 -15.87 4.49 -8.55
C ILE A 10 -14.83 4.75 -7.45
N ARG A 11 -14.55 3.76 -6.61
CA ARG A 11 -13.54 3.87 -5.55
C ARG A 11 -12.13 4.00 -6.12
N HIS A 12 -11.82 3.24 -7.17
CA HIS A 12 -10.52 3.34 -7.85
C HIS A 12 -10.32 4.72 -8.45
N THR A 13 -11.35 5.28 -9.08
CA THR A 13 -11.30 6.63 -9.64
C THR A 13 -11.12 7.68 -8.55
N ALA A 14 -11.90 7.62 -7.47
CA ALA A 14 -11.79 8.54 -6.34
C ALA A 14 -10.39 8.49 -5.69
N PHE A 15 -9.84 7.31 -5.49
CA PHE A 15 -8.47 7.14 -4.98
C PHE A 15 -7.44 7.73 -5.95
N GLY A 16 -7.59 7.49 -7.25
CA GLY A 16 -6.70 8.03 -8.29
C GLY A 16 -6.69 9.56 -8.33
N ILE A 17 -7.85 10.20 -8.18
CA ILE A 17 -7.98 11.66 -8.08
C ILE A 17 -7.25 12.19 -6.86
N TRP A 18 -7.49 11.58 -5.70
CA TRP A 18 -6.85 11.99 -4.44
C TRP A 18 -5.32 11.90 -4.52
N ILE A 19 -4.80 10.77 -5.00
CA ILE A 19 -3.34 10.58 -5.05
C ILE A 19 -2.68 11.51 -6.08
N ALA A 20 -3.35 11.79 -7.19
CA ALA A 20 -2.87 12.76 -8.17
C ALA A 20 -2.77 14.18 -7.58
N GLU A 21 -3.74 14.59 -6.75
CA GLU A 21 -3.69 15.86 -6.02
C GLU A 21 -2.52 15.91 -5.03
N VAL A 22 -2.26 14.83 -4.29
CA VAL A 22 -1.13 14.73 -3.36
C VAL A 22 0.20 14.88 -4.11
N LEU A 23 0.35 14.17 -5.22
CA LEU A 23 1.56 14.25 -6.05
C LEU A 23 1.78 15.64 -6.65
N GLU A 24 0.70 16.29 -7.09
CA GLU A 24 0.77 17.61 -7.71
C GLU A 24 1.15 18.70 -6.70
N ARG A 25 0.58 18.68 -5.49
CA ARG A 25 0.95 19.64 -4.45
C ARG A 25 2.32 19.37 -3.82
N GLY A 26 2.84 18.14 -3.90
CA GLY A 26 4.19 17.76 -3.46
C GLY A 26 4.44 17.82 -1.96
N MET A 27 3.40 17.99 -1.15
CA MET A 27 3.52 18.10 0.31
C MET A 27 2.34 17.44 1.03
N ALA A 28 2.58 16.92 2.23
CA ALA A 28 1.55 16.40 3.10
C ALA A 28 0.75 17.52 3.77
N LYS A 29 -0.57 17.33 3.88
CA LYS A 29 -1.49 18.20 4.63
C LYS A 29 -2.15 17.45 5.79
N GLY A 30 -1.81 16.19 5.99
CA GLY A 30 -2.43 15.31 6.98
C GLY A 30 -3.72 14.66 6.50
N ASP A 31 -3.92 14.58 5.20
CA ASP A 31 -5.01 13.83 4.58
C ASP A 31 -4.69 12.34 4.50
N ALA A 32 -5.71 11.53 4.29
CA ALA A 32 -5.56 10.10 4.05
C ALA A 32 -6.66 9.60 3.12
N ALA A 33 -6.39 8.50 2.43
CA ALA A 33 -7.39 7.80 1.62
C ALA A 33 -7.39 6.30 1.90
N VAL A 34 -8.44 5.63 1.47
CA VAL A 34 -8.62 4.19 1.65
C VAL A 34 -8.43 3.51 0.28
N PRO A 35 -7.27 2.86 0.03
CA PRO A 35 -7.09 2.08 -1.19
C PRO A 35 -8.00 0.85 -1.24
N GLY A 36 -8.37 0.30 -0.08
CA GLY A 36 -9.29 -0.82 -0.03
C GLY A 36 -9.52 -1.36 1.38
N ILE A 37 -10.27 -2.45 1.44
CA ILE A 37 -10.50 -3.24 2.64
C ILE A 37 -9.49 -4.39 2.62
N VAL A 38 -8.85 -4.64 3.76
CA VAL A 38 -7.88 -5.73 3.89
C VAL A 38 -8.57 -7.06 3.63
N GLN A 39 -8.00 -7.88 2.78
CA GLN A 39 -8.57 -9.18 2.40
C GLN A 39 -8.70 -10.09 3.62
N PRO A 40 -9.80 -10.88 3.72
CA PRO A 40 -10.06 -11.72 4.88
C PRO A 40 -8.93 -12.69 5.22
N GLU A 41 -8.26 -13.27 4.22
CA GLU A 41 -7.13 -14.17 4.42
C GLU A 41 -5.91 -13.49 5.04
N VAL A 42 -5.69 -12.20 4.73
CA VAL A 42 -4.61 -11.41 5.32
C VAL A 42 -4.93 -11.09 6.77
N VAL A 43 -6.17 -10.68 7.05
CA VAL A 43 -6.65 -10.45 8.43
C VAL A 43 -6.54 -11.72 9.25
N ALA A 44 -7.04 -12.85 8.75
CA ALA A 44 -7.02 -14.14 9.45
C ALA A 44 -5.59 -14.62 9.75
N ALA A 45 -4.64 -14.33 8.86
CA ALA A 45 -3.24 -14.73 9.05
C ALA A 45 -2.56 -13.97 10.20
N ARG A 46 -2.95 -12.72 10.47
CA ARG A 46 -2.14 -11.82 11.32
C ARG A 46 -2.90 -11.05 12.40
N ALA A 47 -4.21 -10.93 12.28
CA ALA A 47 -5.01 -10.11 13.18
C ALA A 47 -5.95 -10.97 14.05
N ARG A 48 -5.38 -11.78 14.93
CA ARG A 48 -6.13 -12.71 15.80
C ARG A 48 -7.21 -11.97 16.58
N GLY A 49 -8.47 -12.43 16.42
CA GLY A 49 -9.61 -11.96 17.22
C GLY A 49 -10.07 -10.53 16.91
N LEU A 50 -9.65 -9.95 15.78
CA LEU A 50 -10.03 -8.61 15.38
C LEU A 50 -11.14 -8.62 14.33
N ASP A 51 -11.81 -7.47 14.20
CA ASP A 51 -12.85 -7.23 13.21
C ASP A 51 -12.40 -7.63 11.80
N PRO A 52 -13.13 -8.49 11.09
CA PRO A 52 -12.78 -8.89 9.73
C PRO A 52 -12.88 -7.76 8.71
N ALA A 53 -13.60 -6.68 9.00
CA ALA A 53 -13.74 -5.54 8.10
C ALA A 53 -12.72 -4.44 8.41
N ARG A 54 -11.45 -4.67 8.09
CA ARG A 54 -10.37 -3.71 8.34
C ARG A 54 -10.08 -2.89 7.08
N LEU A 55 -10.06 -1.58 7.24
CA LEU A 55 -9.67 -0.65 6.18
C LEU A 55 -8.14 -0.52 6.12
N ALA A 56 -7.59 -0.58 4.92
CA ALA A 56 -6.25 -0.09 4.68
C ALA A 56 -6.32 1.43 4.49
N ILE A 57 -5.48 2.18 5.20
CA ILE A 57 -5.45 3.64 5.14
C ILE A 57 -4.09 4.09 4.66
N MET A 58 -4.07 4.95 3.66
CA MET A 58 -2.85 5.54 3.10
C MET A 58 -2.77 7.01 3.46
N PRO A 59 -1.92 7.40 4.44
CA PRO A 59 -1.68 8.80 4.76
C PRO A 59 -0.93 9.50 3.62
N ASP A 60 -1.23 10.77 3.39
CA ASP A 60 -0.62 11.55 2.31
C ASP A 60 0.89 11.79 2.50
N ASP A 61 1.38 11.81 3.72
CA ASP A 61 2.81 11.94 4.01
C ASP A 61 3.63 10.77 3.43
N ARG A 62 3.03 9.59 3.29
CA ARG A 62 3.69 8.43 2.70
C ARG A 62 3.84 8.57 1.17
N VAL A 63 2.91 9.24 0.53
CA VAL A 63 2.99 9.55 -0.91
C VAL A 63 4.03 10.65 -1.14
N ALA A 64 3.95 11.74 -0.39
CA ALA A 64 4.88 12.85 -0.48
C ALA A 64 6.33 12.43 -0.17
N HIS A 65 6.52 11.54 0.81
CA HIS A 65 7.83 10.98 1.15
C HIS A 65 8.39 10.08 0.05
N ALA A 66 7.54 9.24 -0.54
CA ALA A 66 7.96 8.32 -1.59
C ALA A 66 8.38 9.03 -2.88
N ASP A 67 7.75 10.15 -3.20
CA ASP A 67 8.02 10.94 -4.41
C ASP A 67 9.13 11.99 -4.21
N ASN A 68 10.10 11.73 -3.34
CA ASN A 68 11.23 12.62 -3.12
C ASN A 68 12.41 12.32 -4.08
N ASP A 69 13.32 13.29 -4.20
CA ASP A 69 14.43 13.21 -5.14
C ASP A 69 15.39 12.05 -4.89
N LYS A 70 15.58 11.64 -3.64
CA LYS A 70 16.43 10.50 -3.31
C LYS A 70 15.87 9.20 -3.90
N HIS A 71 14.56 8.96 -3.71
CA HIS A 71 13.92 7.77 -4.26
C HIS A 71 13.88 7.81 -5.81
N LYS A 72 13.71 9.00 -6.39
CA LYS A 72 13.79 9.19 -7.85
C LYS A 72 15.16 8.81 -8.39
N ALA A 73 16.25 9.22 -7.72
CA ALA A 73 17.60 8.87 -8.10
C ALA A 73 17.87 7.36 -8.06
N ASP A 74 17.28 6.65 -7.11
CA ASP A 74 17.42 5.20 -6.95
C ASP A 74 16.47 4.38 -7.83
N SER A 75 15.68 5.03 -8.71
CA SER A 75 14.66 4.39 -9.56
C SER A 75 13.59 3.60 -8.79
N MET A 76 13.40 3.91 -7.51
CA MET A 76 12.43 3.25 -6.63
C MET A 76 11.07 3.92 -6.64
N VAL A 77 10.93 5.05 -7.32
CA VAL A 77 9.71 5.84 -7.36
C VAL A 77 8.76 5.29 -8.41
N LEU A 78 7.47 5.19 -8.03
CA LEU A 78 6.40 4.86 -8.95
C LEU A 78 6.18 6.00 -9.96
N SER A 79 5.75 5.64 -11.16
CA SER A 79 5.16 6.61 -12.09
C SER A 79 3.83 7.12 -11.55
N ARG A 80 3.36 8.26 -12.08
CA ARG A 80 2.03 8.78 -11.75
C ARG A 80 0.92 7.76 -12.02
N GLU A 81 0.99 7.03 -13.12
CA GLU A 81 0.02 5.99 -13.48
C GLU A 81 0.05 4.81 -12.50
N GLN A 82 1.22 4.43 -12.02
CA GLN A 82 1.35 3.40 -10.99
C GLN A 82 0.72 3.83 -9.66
N TYR A 83 0.93 5.07 -9.24
CA TYR A 83 0.27 5.62 -8.05
C TYR A 83 -1.25 5.61 -8.20
N LYS A 84 -1.78 6.07 -9.33
CA LYS A 84 -3.23 6.10 -9.58
C LYS A 84 -3.84 4.69 -9.60
N GLY A 85 -3.08 3.69 -9.98
CA GLY A 85 -3.49 2.30 -10.05
C GLY A 85 -3.38 1.52 -8.74
N LEU A 86 -2.91 2.12 -7.63
CA LEU A 86 -2.66 1.38 -6.39
C LEU A 86 -3.92 0.75 -5.79
N ALA A 87 -5.06 1.40 -5.85
CA ALA A 87 -6.31 0.84 -5.32
C ALA A 87 -6.75 -0.40 -6.11
N ALA A 88 -6.62 -0.37 -7.43
CA ALA A 88 -6.90 -1.54 -8.28
C ALA A 88 -5.90 -2.67 -8.02
N GLY A 89 -4.62 -2.34 -7.86
CA GLY A 89 -3.58 -3.30 -7.52
C GLY A 89 -3.78 -3.92 -6.14
N PHE A 90 -4.18 -3.14 -5.16
CA PHE A 90 -4.52 -3.62 -3.82
C PHE A 90 -5.72 -4.59 -3.85
N ALA A 91 -6.69 -4.34 -4.70
CA ALA A 91 -7.85 -5.22 -4.89
C ALA A 91 -7.48 -6.58 -5.49
N ARG A 92 -6.51 -6.59 -6.40
CA ARG A 92 -6.06 -7.79 -7.13
C ARG A 92 -4.54 -7.88 -7.16
N PRO A 93 -3.89 -8.10 -6.02
CA PRO A 93 -2.43 -8.23 -5.98
C PRO A 93 -1.98 -9.53 -6.68
N GLU A 94 -0.78 -9.52 -7.25
CA GLU A 94 -0.14 -10.75 -7.74
C GLU A 94 0.11 -11.75 -6.62
N ALA A 95 0.54 -11.24 -5.47
CA ALA A 95 0.81 -12.01 -4.27
C ALA A 95 0.77 -11.12 -3.05
N VAL A 96 0.56 -11.71 -1.87
CA VAL A 96 0.72 -11.04 -0.57
C VAL A 96 1.63 -11.90 0.29
N TYR A 97 2.66 -11.28 0.83
CA TYR A 97 3.62 -11.93 1.74
C TYR A 97 3.57 -11.29 3.11
N TRP A 98 3.85 -12.08 4.14
CA TRP A 98 4.09 -11.57 5.48
C TRP A 98 5.58 -11.41 5.74
N ASP A 99 5.97 -10.22 6.16
CA ASP A 99 7.31 -9.91 6.61
C ASP A 99 7.33 -9.79 8.14
N ALA A 100 7.69 -10.88 8.81
CA ALA A 100 7.70 -10.95 10.27
C ALA A 100 8.71 -9.99 10.90
N ARG A 101 9.80 -9.68 10.20
CA ARG A 101 10.84 -8.78 10.68
C ARG A 101 10.33 -7.36 10.84
N HIS A 102 9.46 -6.93 9.93
CA HIS A 102 8.91 -5.57 9.91
C HIS A 102 7.46 -5.48 10.36
N ASN A 103 6.83 -6.62 10.68
CA ASN A 103 5.43 -6.71 11.11
C ASN A 103 4.46 -6.08 10.10
N ASN A 104 4.62 -6.40 8.83
CA ASN A 104 3.77 -5.90 7.75
C ASN A 104 3.41 -6.97 6.72
N ALA A 105 2.31 -6.75 6.02
CA ALA A 105 1.96 -7.48 4.81
C ALA A 105 2.51 -6.74 3.60
N LEU A 106 3.18 -7.44 2.69
CA LEU A 106 3.71 -6.89 1.45
C LEU A 106 2.80 -7.30 0.29
N TYR A 107 2.06 -6.36 -0.24
CA TYR A 107 1.25 -6.54 -1.44
C TYR A 107 2.15 -6.32 -2.65
N VAL A 108 2.28 -7.36 -3.47
CA VAL A 108 3.07 -7.31 -4.70
C VAL A 108 2.14 -7.02 -5.87
N LEU A 109 2.41 -5.92 -6.55
CA LEU A 109 1.64 -5.43 -7.69
C LEU A 109 2.48 -5.50 -8.96
N PRO A 110 1.86 -5.64 -10.14
CA PRO A 110 2.59 -5.68 -11.39
C PRO A 110 3.31 -4.37 -11.70
N ASP A 111 4.41 -4.48 -12.44
CA ASP A 111 5.15 -3.36 -13.03
C ASP A 111 5.20 -3.59 -14.54
N PRO A 112 5.20 -2.53 -15.38
CA PRO A 112 5.38 -2.67 -16.82
C PRO A 112 6.66 -3.43 -17.22
N ASP A 113 7.73 -3.29 -16.42
CA ASP A 113 8.94 -4.08 -16.56
C ASP A 113 8.80 -5.38 -15.76
N LEU A 114 8.84 -6.53 -16.44
CA LEU A 114 8.62 -7.84 -15.82
C LEU A 114 9.69 -8.26 -14.82
N GLU A 115 10.87 -7.64 -14.83
CA GLU A 115 11.92 -7.86 -13.85
C GLU A 115 11.69 -7.08 -12.55
N TRP A 116 10.73 -6.14 -12.56
CA TRP A 116 10.37 -5.28 -11.45
C TRP A 116 8.97 -5.60 -10.92
N CYS A 117 8.71 -5.14 -9.73
CA CYS A 117 7.36 -5.12 -9.16
C CYS A 117 7.18 -3.88 -8.29
N VAL A 118 5.93 -3.57 -8.01
CA VAL A 118 5.55 -2.55 -7.04
C VAL A 118 5.23 -3.25 -5.73
N VAL A 119 5.76 -2.74 -4.63
CA VAL A 119 5.49 -3.25 -3.29
C VAL A 119 4.74 -2.20 -2.49
N LEU A 120 3.56 -2.58 -2.01
CA LEU A 120 2.75 -1.79 -1.11
C LEU A 120 2.78 -2.44 0.28
N PRO A 121 3.56 -1.88 1.22
CA PRO A 121 3.63 -2.41 2.58
C PRO A 121 2.42 -1.96 3.40
N LEU A 122 1.76 -2.91 4.07
CA LEU A 122 0.66 -2.63 4.99
C LEU A 122 1.05 -3.06 6.40
N TYR A 123 1.28 -2.11 7.28
CA TYR A 123 1.55 -2.37 8.70
C TYR A 123 0.24 -2.63 9.45
N MET A 124 0.20 -3.70 10.19
CA MET A 124 -0.99 -4.15 10.92
C MET A 124 -0.70 -4.28 12.43
N PRO A 125 -0.75 -3.17 13.22
CA PRO A 125 -1.18 -1.81 12.89
C PRO A 125 -0.08 -0.91 12.33
N SER A 126 -0.48 0.28 11.89
CA SER A 126 0.44 1.32 11.40
C SER A 126 1.47 1.74 12.45
N ASN A 127 2.71 1.94 12.02
CA ASN A 127 3.79 2.52 12.80
C ASN A 127 4.00 4.03 12.54
N ASN A 128 3.15 4.64 11.73
CA ASN A 128 3.19 6.08 11.46
C ASN A 128 2.64 6.87 12.65
N LYS A 129 3.53 7.30 13.53
CA LYS A 129 3.17 7.96 14.81
C LYS A 129 2.31 9.20 14.61
N SER A 130 2.63 10.04 13.61
CA SER A 130 1.88 11.25 13.29
C SER A 130 0.44 10.95 12.88
N ALA A 131 0.26 9.99 11.96
CA ALA A 131 -1.05 9.58 11.49
C ALA A 131 -1.86 8.87 12.59
N VAL A 132 -1.24 8.02 13.38
CA VAL A 132 -1.89 7.34 14.52
C VAL A 132 -2.36 8.34 15.56
N LYS A 133 -1.58 9.37 15.85
CA LYS A 133 -1.98 10.45 16.77
C LYS A 133 -3.24 11.19 16.29
N LYS A 134 -3.38 11.39 14.99
CA LYS A 134 -4.50 12.09 14.38
C LYS A 134 -5.73 11.21 14.16
N LEU A 135 -5.52 9.98 13.66
CA LEU A 135 -6.59 9.09 13.19
C LEU A 135 -6.94 7.95 14.15
N GLY A 136 -6.14 7.74 15.20
CA GLY A 136 -6.25 6.57 16.05
C GLY A 136 -5.53 5.36 15.45
N ARG A 137 -5.73 4.18 16.04
CA ARG A 137 -5.11 2.93 15.58
C ARG A 137 -5.76 2.45 14.28
N PHE A 138 -4.94 2.14 13.26
CA PHE A 138 -5.40 1.67 11.95
C PHE A 138 -4.35 0.79 11.28
N ASP A 139 -4.73 0.07 10.23
CA ASP A 139 -3.80 -0.62 9.35
C ASP A 139 -3.32 0.36 8.28
N GLY A 140 -2.04 0.63 8.25
CA GLY A 140 -1.48 1.74 7.48
C GLY A 140 -0.58 1.32 6.34
N VAL A 141 -0.85 1.84 5.14
CA VAL A 141 0.07 1.76 4.02
C VAL A 141 1.28 2.63 4.31
N ALA A 142 2.45 2.03 4.25
CA ALA A 142 3.73 2.72 4.34
C ALA A 142 4.19 3.21 2.96
N THR A 143 5.43 3.65 2.85
CA THR A 143 6.00 4.09 1.58
C THR A 143 5.95 2.97 0.53
N THR A 144 5.19 3.18 -0.53
CA THR A 144 5.08 2.25 -1.67
C THR A 144 6.26 2.50 -2.61
N TYR A 145 6.87 1.42 -3.11
CA TYR A 145 8.11 1.52 -3.90
C TYR A 145 8.19 0.46 -5.00
N ARG A 146 9.05 0.71 -5.99
CA ARG A 146 9.46 -0.28 -6.98
C ARG A 146 10.68 -1.01 -6.49
N THR A 147 10.75 -2.30 -6.79
CA THR A 147 11.95 -3.11 -6.55
C THR A 147 12.10 -4.18 -7.61
N ARG A 148 13.30 -4.70 -7.76
CA ARG A 148 13.54 -5.87 -8.60
C ARG A 148 12.92 -7.11 -7.92
N ARG A 149 12.33 -7.98 -8.74
CA ARG A 149 11.71 -9.22 -8.23
C ARG A 149 12.71 -10.14 -7.54
N ASP A 150 13.93 -10.21 -8.05
CA ASP A 150 15.00 -11.01 -7.45
C ASP A 150 15.38 -10.49 -6.05
N ALA A 151 15.40 -9.19 -5.84
CA ALA A 151 15.67 -8.60 -4.53
C ALA A 151 14.57 -8.95 -3.51
N LEU A 152 13.30 -8.97 -3.94
CA LEU A 152 12.19 -9.36 -3.09
C LEU A 152 12.26 -10.86 -2.72
N LEU A 153 12.55 -11.73 -3.70
CA LEU A 153 12.67 -13.18 -3.51
C LEU A 153 13.83 -13.57 -2.58
N GLY A 154 14.85 -12.72 -2.46
CA GLY A 154 15.97 -12.91 -1.53
C GLY A 154 15.62 -12.66 -0.06
N ARG A 155 14.42 -12.15 0.23
CA ARG A 155 13.95 -11.88 1.60
C ARG A 155 13.26 -13.12 2.19
N ILE A 156 13.34 -13.25 3.53
CA ILE A 156 12.61 -14.31 4.25
C ILE A 156 11.17 -13.86 4.46
N LEU A 157 10.28 -14.34 3.59
CA LEU A 157 8.88 -13.96 3.56
C LEU A 157 7.99 -15.20 3.59
N GLU A 158 6.83 -15.07 4.23
CA GLU A 158 5.79 -16.08 4.24
C GLU A 158 4.69 -15.68 3.25
N LYS A 159 4.37 -16.54 2.28
CA LYS A 159 3.32 -16.27 1.31
C LYS A 159 1.94 -16.48 1.95
N ILE A 160 1.08 -15.46 1.90
CA ILE A 160 -0.32 -15.53 2.36
C ILE A 160 -1.25 -15.82 1.17
N ARG A 161 -0.99 -15.21 0.02
CA ARG A 161 -1.86 -15.29 -1.16
C ARG A 161 -1.06 -15.25 -2.47
#